data_484934313d8a42aebffd9a3a8ae28136
#
_entry.id   484934313d8a42aebffd9a3a8ae28136
#
_cell.length_a   1.000
_cell.length_b   1.000
_cell.length_c   1.000
_cell.angle_alpha   90.00
_cell.angle_beta   90.00
_cell.angle_gamma   90.00
#
_symmetry.space_group_name_H-M   'P 1'
#
loop_
_entity.id
_entity.type
_entity.pdbx_description
1 polymer ?
#
loop_
_entity_poly.entity_id
_entity_poly.type
_entity_poly.pdbx_seq_one_letter_code
_entity_poly.pdbx_strand_id
1 'polypeptide(L)'
;MTYTPEKTLFALFAPNDAKKVTLRIYEEGLGGKALKTVNMKRTANEQWTATVKGDLMGKFYTFDMGQGECPGVFAKAVGVNGKRGAIINFSKTDPEGWAQDQHPVTKSPADLVIYEMHHRDFSINRPDAKYPGKFMALTEPWAISHLKELGVNAVHILPSYDYGSVDETRLSDNKYNWGYDPVNYNVPEGGYSTDP
;
A
#
# COMPACT_ATOMS: atom_id res chain seq x y z
N MET A 1 -1.46 13.13 -2.01
CA MET A 1 -2.76 13.63 -2.45
C MET A 1 -3.68 13.78 -1.27
N THR A 2 -4.70 14.67 -1.35
CA THR A 2 -5.73 14.86 -0.32
C THR A 2 -7.10 14.71 -1.01
N TYR A 3 -7.85 13.73 -0.57
CA TYR A 3 -9.17 13.40 -1.13
C TYR A 3 -10.31 13.94 -0.26
N THR A 4 -11.33 14.46 -0.93
CA THR A 4 -12.69 14.65 -0.41
C THR A 4 -13.71 14.25 -1.50
N PRO A 5 -14.99 13.98 -1.16
CA PRO A 5 -16.01 13.64 -2.18
C PRO A 5 -16.22 14.75 -3.23
N GLU A 6 -15.95 16.02 -2.89
CA GLU A 6 -16.15 17.15 -3.80
C GLU A 6 -14.96 17.36 -4.72
N LYS A 7 -13.75 16.99 -4.27
CA LYS A 7 -12.51 17.23 -5.01
C LYS A 7 -11.33 16.44 -4.45
N THR A 8 -10.36 16.17 -5.30
CA THR A 8 -9.06 15.63 -4.89
C THR A 8 -7.95 16.62 -5.26
N LEU A 9 -7.10 16.97 -4.30
CA LEU A 9 -5.89 17.75 -4.51
C LEU A 9 -4.70 16.80 -4.68
N PHE A 10 -4.03 16.93 -5.80
CA PHE A 10 -2.78 16.22 -6.08
C PHE A 10 -1.61 17.18 -5.92
N ALA A 11 -0.56 16.71 -5.26
CA ALA A 11 0.71 17.43 -5.13
C ALA A 11 1.86 16.46 -5.39
N LEU A 12 2.83 16.91 -6.17
CA LEU A 12 4.02 16.17 -6.52
C LEU A 12 5.22 17.09 -6.42
N PHE A 13 6.30 16.60 -5.84
CA PHE A 13 7.62 17.20 -5.97
C PHE A 13 8.30 16.53 -7.17
N ALA A 14 8.67 17.31 -8.18
CA ALA A 14 9.34 16.83 -9.38
C ALA A 14 10.74 17.44 -9.49
N PRO A 15 11.69 16.77 -10.19
CA PRO A 15 13.02 17.31 -10.45
C PRO A 15 12.96 18.74 -11.04
N ASN A 16 13.97 19.55 -10.73
CA ASN A 16 14.03 20.96 -11.16
C ASN A 16 14.01 21.17 -12.68
N ASP A 17 14.43 20.19 -13.44
CA ASP A 17 14.43 20.18 -14.90
C ASP A 17 13.09 19.76 -15.52
N ALA A 18 12.13 19.29 -14.71
CA ALA A 18 10.80 18.96 -15.20
C ALA A 18 10.11 20.22 -15.77
N LYS A 19 9.90 20.22 -17.09
CA LYS A 19 9.24 21.34 -17.80
C LYS A 19 7.72 21.23 -17.79
N LYS A 20 7.20 20.03 -17.58
CA LYS A 20 5.79 19.72 -17.59
C LYS A 20 5.54 18.49 -16.70
N VAL A 21 4.46 18.52 -15.95
CA VAL A 21 3.93 17.36 -15.22
C VAL A 21 2.48 17.16 -15.61
N THR A 22 2.14 15.94 -16.00
CA THR A 22 0.78 15.57 -16.40
C THR A 22 0.22 14.59 -15.38
N LEU A 23 -0.93 14.89 -14.81
CA LEU A 23 -1.73 13.98 -14.00
C LEU A 23 -2.73 13.27 -14.90
N ARG A 24 -2.82 11.93 -14.80
CA ARG A 24 -3.88 11.14 -15.43
C ARG A 24 -4.71 10.42 -14.39
N ILE A 25 -6.00 10.35 -14.62
CA ILE A 25 -6.97 9.61 -13.78
C ILE A 25 -7.50 8.44 -14.59
N TYR A 26 -7.64 7.30 -13.95
CA TYR A 26 -8.08 6.04 -14.55
C TYR A 26 -9.23 5.42 -13.77
N GLU A 27 -10.02 4.60 -14.45
CA GLU A 27 -11.04 3.77 -13.82
C GLU A 27 -10.42 2.62 -13.04
N GLU A 28 -9.47 1.91 -13.68
CA GLU A 28 -8.88 0.67 -13.22
C GLU A 28 -7.42 0.84 -12.76
N GLY A 29 -6.97 -0.03 -11.86
CA GLY A 29 -5.60 -0.08 -11.37
C GLY A 29 -4.57 -0.50 -12.43
N LEU A 30 -5.02 -1.19 -13.49
CA LEU A 30 -4.21 -1.64 -14.61
C LEU A 30 -5.00 -1.53 -15.92
N GLY A 31 -4.29 -1.25 -17.03
CA GLY A 31 -4.91 -1.17 -18.37
C GLY A 31 -5.86 0.01 -18.56
N GLY A 32 -6.68 -0.02 -19.61
CA GLY A 32 -7.64 1.02 -19.94
C GLY A 32 -7.03 2.36 -20.34
N LYS A 33 -7.88 3.29 -20.76
CA LYS A 33 -7.49 4.67 -21.15
C LYS A 33 -7.74 5.62 -19.98
N ALA A 34 -6.96 6.71 -19.94
CA ALA A 34 -7.19 7.77 -18.98
C ALA A 34 -8.58 8.40 -19.16
N LEU A 35 -9.36 8.45 -18.06
CA LEU A 35 -10.63 9.16 -17.98
C LEU A 35 -10.42 10.67 -18.10
N LYS A 36 -9.34 11.14 -17.50
CA LYS A 36 -8.99 12.55 -17.45
C LYS A 36 -7.50 12.76 -17.48
N THR A 37 -7.07 13.78 -18.21
CA THR A 37 -5.68 14.23 -18.26
C THR A 37 -5.63 15.72 -17.88
N VAL A 38 -4.77 16.06 -16.93
CA VAL A 38 -4.64 17.41 -16.37
C VAL A 38 -3.18 17.84 -16.38
N ASN A 39 -2.86 18.98 -16.99
CA ASN A 39 -1.55 19.59 -16.82
C ASN A 39 -1.48 20.21 -15.41
N MET A 40 -0.51 19.76 -14.62
CA MET A 40 -0.29 20.31 -13.28
C MET A 40 0.36 21.68 -13.35
N LYS A 41 0.16 22.48 -12.30
CA LYS A 41 0.77 23.82 -12.18
C LYS A 41 1.92 23.77 -11.19
N ARG A 42 3.06 24.32 -11.57
CA ARG A 42 4.20 24.51 -10.65
C ARG A 42 3.90 25.64 -9.68
N THR A 43 4.14 25.42 -8.41
CA THR A 43 4.02 26.42 -7.33
C THR A 43 5.38 27.02 -7.00
N ALA A 44 5.39 28.06 -6.14
CA ALA A 44 6.62 28.74 -5.71
C ALA A 44 7.61 27.82 -4.96
N ASN A 45 7.13 26.71 -4.39
CA ASN A 45 7.94 25.77 -3.61
C ASN A 45 8.36 24.54 -4.43
N GLU A 46 8.47 24.67 -5.75
CA GLU A 46 8.85 23.60 -6.69
C GLU A 46 7.89 22.37 -6.69
N GLN A 47 6.78 22.47 -5.99
CA GLN A 47 5.72 21.50 -6.06
C GLN A 47 4.88 21.72 -7.32
N TRP A 48 4.42 20.60 -7.86
CA TRP A 48 3.41 20.59 -8.91
C TRP A 48 2.07 20.20 -8.32
N THR A 49 1.04 20.98 -8.59
CA THR A 49 -0.29 20.75 -8.02
C THR A 49 -1.38 20.71 -9.09
N ALA A 50 -2.41 19.92 -8.82
CA ALA A 50 -3.66 19.92 -9.58
C ALA A 50 -4.84 19.61 -8.66
N THR A 51 -5.97 20.25 -8.92
CA THR A 51 -7.23 19.93 -8.24
C THR A 51 -8.22 19.36 -9.27
N VAL A 52 -8.74 18.20 -8.98
CA VAL A 52 -9.77 17.54 -9.79
C VAL A 52 -11.07 17.56 -9.01
N LYS A 53 -12.12 18.18 -9.56
CA LYS A 53 -13.46 18.23 -8.97
C LYS A 53 -14.21 16.90 -9.21
N GLY A 54 -15.10 16.58 -8.29
CA GLY A 54 -15.92 15.38 -8.27
C GLY A 54 -15.32 14.28 -7.41
N ASP A 55 -16.14 13.28 -7.13
CA ASP A 55 -15.74 12.12 -6.35
C ASP A 55 -14.87 11.19 -7.18
N LEU A 56 -13.64 10.99 -6.71
CA LEU A 56 -12.66 10.10 -7.33
C LEU A 56 -12.37 8.87 -6.47
N MET A 57 -13.18 8.60 -5.44
CA MET A 57 -13.01 7.41 -4.60
C MET A 57 -12.97 6.14 -5.45
N GLY A 58 -11.99 5.28 -5.21
CA GLY A 58 -11.80 4.04 -5.96
C GLY A 58 -11.20 4.20 -7.35
N LYS A 59 -10.92 5.44 -7.81
CA LYS A 59 -10.18 5.69 -9.05
C LYS A 59 -8.68 5.62 -8.81
N PHE A 60 -7.94 5.59 -9.91
CA PHE A 60 -6.48 5.50 -9.90
C PHE A 60 -5.86 6.69 -10.61
N TYR A 61 -4.61 6.96 -10.29
CA TYR A 61 -3.89 8.08 -10.87
C TYR A 61 -2.43 7.76 -11.18
N THR A 62 -1.86 8.52 -12.11
CA THR A 62 -0.42 8.58 -12.37
C THR A 62 0.03 10.01 -12.57
N PHE A 63 1.32 10.22 -12.34
CA PHE A 63 2.06 11.40 -12.78
C PHE A 63 2.99 11.03 -13.91
N ASP A 64 3.14 11.92 -14.90
CA ASP A 64 4.07 11.78 -16.01
C ASP A 64 4.91 13.07 -16.13
N MET A 65 6.20 12.91 -15.92
CA MET A 65 7.19 14.00 -16.00
C MET A 65 7.98 13.97 -17.34
N GLY A 66 7.53 13.16 -18.30
CA GLY A 66 8.19 12.99 -19.61
C GLY A 66 9.05 11.74 -19.75
N GLN A 67 9.17 10.93 -18.69
CA GLN A 67 9.94 9.68 -18.68
C GLN A 67 9.06 8.45 -18.46
N GLY A 68 7.74 8.62 -18.54
CA GLY A 68 6.74 7.60 -18.26
C GLY A 68 5.88 7.92 -17.06
N GLU A 69 4.90 7.07 -16.83
CA GLU A 69 3.92 7.23 -15.76
C GLU A 69 4.36 6.53 -14.48
N CYS A 70 4.12 7.16 -13.34
CA CYS A 70 4.37 6.59 -12.02
C CYS A 70 3.30 7.05 -11.01
N PRO A 71 3.08 6.30 -9.91
CA PRO A 71 2.15 6.70 -8.85
C PRO A 71 2.68 7.84 -7.97
N GLY A 72 3.98 8.16 -8.08
CA GLY A 72 4.67 9.09 -7.20
C GLY A 72 5.11 8.45 -5.88
N VAL A 73 6.24 8.92 -5.35
CA VAL A 73 6.92 8.34 -4.17
C VAL A 73 6.13 8.42 -2.85
N PHE A 74 5.07 9.22 -2.81
CA PHE A 74 4.18 9.36 -1.66
C PHE A 74 2.82 8.70 -1.85
N ALA A 75 2.69 7.78 -2.81
CA ALA A 75 1.51 6.94 -2.90
C ALA A 75 1.37 6.13 -1.60
N LYS A 76 0.15 6.04 -1.07
CA LYS A 76 -0.16 5.29 0.16
C LYS A 76 -0.99 4.04 -0.13
N ALA A 77 -1.54 3.95 -1.32
CA ALA A 77 -2.22 2.80 -1.88
C ALA A 77 -1.97 2.81 -3.39
N VAL A 78 -1.88 1.63 -3.97
CA VAL A 78 -1.64 1.45 -5.41
C VAL A 78 -2.58 0.39 -5.97
N GLY A 79 -2.76 0.41 -7.28
CA GLY A 79 -3.40 -0.67 -8.01
C GLY A 79 -2.41 -1.76 -8.40
N VAL A 80 -2.92 -2.72 -9.14
CA VAL A 80 -2.22 -3.94 -9.57
C VAL A 80 -0.79 -3.66 -10.03
N ASN A 81 0.15 -4.45 -9.51
CA ASN A 81 1.59 -4.35 -9.81
C ASN A 81 2.19 -2.96 -9.53
N GLY A 82 1.61 -2.19 -8.62
CA GLY A 82 2.15 -0.89 -8.20
C GLY A 82 2.18 0.19 -9.27
N LYS A 83 1.47 0.03 -10.41
CA LYS A 83 1.61 0.92 -11.58
C LYS A 83 0.88 2.24 -11.43
N ARG A 84 -0.19 2.30 -10.65
CA ARG A 84 -1.04 3.48 -10.45
C ARG A 84 -1.29 3.69 -8.97
N GLY A 85 -1.27 4.93 -8.52
CA GLY A 85 -1.74 5.27 -7.17
C GLY A 85 -3.25 5.11 -7.07
N ALA A 86 -3.75 4.54 -5.98
CA ALA A 86 -5.17 4.45 -5.70
C ALA A 86 -5.66 5.66 -4.90
N ILE A 87 -6.88 6.13 -5.19
CA ILE A 87 -7.54 7.23 -4.48
C ILE A 87 -8.49 6.61 -3.47
N ILE A 88 -8.07 6.59 -2.21
CA ILE A 88 -8.85 5.98 -1.13
C ILE A 88 -9.07 6.97 0.01
N ASN A 89 -10.13 6.73 0.77
CA ASN A 89 -10.39 7.42 2.03
C ASN A 89 -9.92 6.54 3.19
N PHE A 90 -8.76 6.85 3.76
CA PHE A 90 -8.17 6.06 4.85
C PHE A 90 -9.06 5.99 6.10
N SER A 91 -9.90 6.99 6.39
CA SER A 91 -10.81 6.91 7.53
C SER A 91 -11.87 5.81 7.42
N LYS A 92 -12.02 5.21 6.22
CA LYS A 92 -12.91 4.08 5.98
C LYS A 92 -12.20 2.73 6.03
N THR A 93 -10.88 2.70 6.23
CA THR A 93 -10.08 1.48 6.30
C THR A 93 -9.82 1.02 7.72
N ASP A 94 -10.10 1.88 8.71
CA ASP A 94 -9.93 1.54 10.11
C ASP A 94 -10.93 0.46 10.53
N PRO A 95 -10.49 -0.63 11.17
CA PRO A 95 -11.39 -1.64 11.70
C PRO A 95 -12.20 -1.10 12.89
N GLU A 96 -13.29 -1.78 13.22
CA GLU A 96 -14.07 -1.46 14.41
C GLU A 96 -13.19 -1.49 15.67
N GLY A 97 -13.31 -0.48 16.52
CA GLY A 97 -12.52 -0.35 17.74
C GLY A 97 -11.14 0.27 17.56
N TRP A 98 -10.69 0.58 16.34
CA TRP A 98 -9.35 1.12 16.06
C TRP A 98 -9.02 2.37 16.87
N ALA A 99 -9.97 3.31 16.99
CA ALA A 99 -9.75 4.56 17.73
C ALA A 99 -9.58 4.36 19.26
N GLN A 100 -9.98 3.23 19.78
CA GLN A 100 -9.85 2.84 21.18
C GLN A 100 -8.67 1.89 21.43
N ASP A 101 -8.01 1.43 20.36
CA ASP A 101 -6.89 0.51 20.49
C ASP A 101 -5.70 1.17 21.20
N GLN A 102 -5.05 0.38 22.05
CA GLN A 102 -3.91 0.83 22.83
C GLN A 102 -2.74 -0.12 22.61
N HIS A 103 -1.64 0.40 22.07
CA HIS A 103 -0.46 -0.43 21.92
C HIS A 103 0.15 -0.82 23.28
N PRO A 104 0.66 -2.04 23.45
CA PRO A 104 1.39 -2.43 24.64
C PRO A 104 2.63 -1.56 24.82
N VAL A 105 2.90 -1.17 26.07
CA VAL A 105 4.10 -0.39 26.41
C VAL A 105 5.13 -1.33 27.03
N THR A 106 6.30 -1.42 26.41
CA THR A 106 7.48 -2.09 26.99
C THR A 106 8.29 -1.10 27.81
N LYS A 107 8.75 -1.52 28.99
CA LYS A 107 9.54 -0.66 29.89
C LYS A 107 10.94 -0.41 29.34
N SER A 108 11.50 -1.38 28.66
CA SER A 108 12.84 -1.32 28.07
C SER A 108 12.89 -2.11 26.77
N PRO A 109 13.67 -1.69 25.77
CA PRO A 109 13.95 -2.54 24.60
C PRO A 109 14.56 -3.90 24.97
N ALA A 110 15.23 -4.02 26.12
CA ALA A 110 15.78 -5.29 26.60
C ALA A 110 14.72 -6.30 27.05
N ASP A 111 13.47 -5.85 27.26
CA ASP A 111 12.35 -6.71 27.62
C ASP A 111 11.66 -7.34 26.40
N LEU A 112 12.12 -7.00 25.17
CA LEU A 112 11.53 -7.52 23.95
C LEU A 112 11.96 -8.97 23.70
N VAL A 113 10.97 -9.83 23.46
CA VAL A 113 11.12 -11.16 22.89
C VAL A 113 10.59 -11.09 21.47
N ILE A 114 11.49 -10.99 20.51
CA ILE A 114 11.16 -10.69 19.12
C ILE A 114 11.05 -11.99 18.33
N TYR A 115 9.96 -12.13 17.59
CA TYR A 115 9.76 -13.18 16.58
C TYR A 115 9.77 -12.54 15.19
N GLU A 116 10.81 -12.84 14.42
CA GLU A 116 10.87 -12.39 13.02
C GLU A 116 10.16 -13.39 12.12
N MET A 117 9.32 -12.93 11.22
CA MET A 117 8.54 -13.79 10.36
C MET A 117 8.18 -13.14 9.02
N HIS A 118 7.98 -14.00 8.02
CA HIS A 118 7.44 -13.64 6.72
C HIS A 118 5.92 -13.87 6.70
N HIS A 119 5.14 -12.88 6.27
CA HIS A 119 3.66 -12.95 6.29
C HIS A 119 3.11 -14.21 5.63
N ARG A 120 3.55 -14.48 4.40
CA ARG A 120 3.08 -15.64 3.63
C ARG A 120 3.48 -16.95 4.29
N ASP A 121 4.76 -17.07 4.62
CA ASP A 121 5.33 -18.33 5.07
C ASP A 121 4.82 -18.78 6.43
N PHE A 122 4.45 -17.83 7.27
CA PHE A 122 3.88 -18.13 8.59
C PHE A 122 2.61 -18.99 8.52
N SER A 123 1.84 -18.88 7.46
CA SER A 123 0.52 -19.53 7.36
C SER A 123 0.25 -20.31 6.08
N ILE A 124 1.05 -20.15 5.02
CA ILE A 124 0.73 -20.69 3.68
C ILE A 124 0.55 -22.20 3.65
N ASN A 125 1.33 -22.92 4.47
CA ASN A 125 1.28 -24.38 4.54
C ASN A 125 0.41 -24.90 5.69
N ARG A 126 -0.29 -24.03 6.40
CA ARG A 126 -1.14 -24.41 7.52
C ARG A 126 -2.50 -24.89 7.00
N PRO A 127 -2.87 -26.18 7.22
CA PRO A 127 -4.05 -26.75 6.55
C PRO A 127 -5.40 -26.22 7.08
N ASP A 128 -5.43 -25.70 8.31
CA ASP A 128 -6.61 -25.15 8.98
C ASP A 128 -6.65 -23.62 8.99
N ALA A 129 -5.71 -22.95 8.30
CA ALA A 129 -5.74 -21.49 8.17
C ALA A 129 -6.91 -21.08 7.25
N LYS A 130 -7.71 -20.15 7.71
CA LYS A 130 -8.79 -19.54 6.90
C LYS A 130 -8.24 -18.64 5.80
N TYR A 131 -7.13 -17.95 6.09
CA TYR A 131 -6.51 -16.97 5.19
C TYR A 131 -5.02 -17.31 4.94
N PRO A 132 -4.69 -18.47 4.36
CA PRO A 132 -3.30 -18.90 4.22
C PRO A 132 -2.49 -17.92 3.37
N GLY A 133 -1.34 -17.49 3.88
CA GLY A 133 -0.43 -16.56 3.22
C GLY A 133 -0.88 -15.10 3.17
N LYS A 134 -1.97 -14.73 3.87
CA LYS A 134 -2.54 -13.38 3.84
C LYS A 134 -2.32 -12.64 5.17
N PHE A 135 -2.43 -11.30 5.15
CA PHE A 135 -2.37 -10.48 6.37
C PHE A 135 -3.33 -10.95 7.44
N MET A 136 -4.54 -11.30 7.05
CA MET A 136 -5.60 -11.74 7.96
C MET A 136 -5.28 -13.03 8.71
N ALA A 137 -4.34 -13.86 8.23
CA ALA A 137 -3.92 -15.07 8.95
C ALA A 137 -3.36 -14.76 10.36
N LEU A 138 -2.74 -13.58 10.54
CA LEU A 138 -2.19 -13.16 11.82
C LEU A 138 -3.26 -12.82 12.86
N THR A 139 -4.48 -12.57 12.43
CA THR A 139 -5.62 -12.28 13.33
C THR A 139 -6.37 -13.53 13.76
N GLU A 140 -6.03 -14.69 13.20
CA GLU A 140 -6.68 -15.95 13.54
C GLU A 140 -6.29 -16.42 14.95
N PRO A 141 -7.23 -17.04 15.70
CA PRO A 141 -6.97 -17.45 17.09
C PRO A 141 -5.74 -18.33 17.27
N TRP A 142 -5.49 -19.25 16.32
CA TRP A 142 -4.33 -20.13 16.37
C TRP A 142 -3.01 -19.35 16.26
N ALA A 143 -2.96 -18.30 15.44
CA ALA A 143 -1.75 -17.49 15.25
C ALA A 143 -1.43 -16.72 16.54
N ILE A 144 -2.45 -16.09 17.12
CA ILE A 144 -2.33 -15.36 18.37
C ILE A 144 -1.92 -16.30 19.51
N SER A 145 -2.54 -17.48 19.64
CA SER A 145 -2.20 -18.48 20.65
C SER A 145 -0.76 -18.95 20.50
N HIS A 146 -0.34 -19.29 19.28
CA HIS A 146 1.02 -19.72 19.01
C HIS A 146 2.06 -18.71 19.46
N LEU A 147 1.90 -17.42 19.09
CA LEU A 147 2.82 -16.37 19.49
C LEU A 147 2.84 -16.15 21.01
N LYS A 148 1.68 -16.24 21.66
CA LYS A 148 1.58 -16.14 23.13
C LYS A 148 2.24 -17.32 23.85
N GLU A 149 2.07 -18.54 23.36
CA GLU A 149 2.70 -19.75 23.92
C GLU A 149 4.22 -19.70 23.83
N LEU A 150 4.75 -19.07 22.77
CA LEU A 150 6.19 -18.83 22.63
C LEU A 150 6.72 -17.74 23.57
N GLY A 151 5.85 -17.00 24.25
CA GLY A 151 6.25 -15.87 25.10
C GLY A 151 6.70 -14.64 24.32
N VAL A 152 6.35 -14.55 23.04
CA VAL A 152 6.68 -13.42 22.14
C VAL A 152 5.85 -12.21 22.53
N ASN A 153 6.49 -11.06 22.61
CA ASN A 153 5.83 -9.77 22.86
C ASN A 153 6.08 -8.72 21.78
N ALA A 154 6.86 -9.07 20.75
CA ALA A 154 7.06 -8.27 19.55
C ALA A 154 7.18 -9.16 18.32
N VAL A 155 6.48 -8.82 17.25
CA VAL A 155 6.60 -9.47 15.95
C VAL A 155 7.32 -8.52 15.01
N HIS A 156 8.45 -8.97 14.44
CA HIS A 156 9.19 -8.27 13.41
C HIS A 156 8.85 -8.90 12.06
N ILE A 157 8.05 -8.20 11.28
CA ILE A 157 7.59 -8.71 9.99
C ILE A 157 8.62 -8.36 8.93
N LEU A 158 9.04 -9.37 8.12
CA LEU A 158 9.82 -9.15 6.90
C LEU A 158 9.07 -8.20 5.97
N PRO A 159 9.76 -7.47 5.06
CA PRO A 159 9.12 -6.43 4.26
C PRO A 159 7.85 -6.94 3.56
N SER A 160 6.75 -6.24 3.79
CA SER A 160 5.44 -6.50 3.22
C SER A 160 4.89 -5.30 2.45
N TYR A 161 5.82 -4.48 1.94
CA TYR A 161 5.53 -3.41 1.00
C TYR A 161 5.33 -3.95 -0.41
N ASP A 162 4.60 -3.19 -1.23
CA ASP A 162 4.39 -3.47 -2.66
C ASP A 162 5.73 -3.70 -3.37
N TYR A 163 5.97 -4.91 -3.83
CA TYR A 163 7.22 -5.37 -4.44
C TYR A 163 7.04 -5.66 -5.94
N GLY A 164 8.13 -5.67 -6.69
CA GLY A 164 8.10 -5.66 -8.15
C GLY A 164 8.27 -7.01 -8.83
N SER A 165 8.79 -8.03 -8.16
CA SER A 165 9.20 -9.28 -8.83
C SER A 165 8.12 -10.35 -8.92
N VAL A 166 6.94 -10.13 -8.34
CA VAL A 166 5.77 -10.99 -8.48
C VAL A 166 4.68 -10.25 -9.26
N ASP A 167 4.13 -10.90 -10.26
CA ASP A 167 3.00 -10.37 -11.01
C ASP A 167 1.69 -10.70 -10.26
N GLU A 168 1.05 -9.68 -9.72
CA GLU A 168 -0.20 -9.83 -8.95
C GLU A 168 -1.36 -10.36 -9.79
N THR A 169 -1.30 -10.24 -11.12
CA THR A 169 -2.29 -10.85 -12.02
C THR A 169 -2.12 -12.36 -12.14
N ARG A 170 -1.04 -12.92 -11.59
CA ARG A 170 -0.64 -14.32 -11.72
C ARG A 170 -0.18 -14.92 -10.39
N LEU A 171 -0.86 -14.59 -9.31
CA LEU A 171 -0.54 -15.12 -7.97
C LEU A 171 -0.58 -16.66 -7.92
N SER A 172 -1.33 -17.31 -8.82
CA SER A 172 -1.35 -18.75 -8.99
C SER A 172 -0.01 -19.38 -9.39
N ASP A 173 0.92 -18.58 -9.95
CA ASP A 173 2.28 -19.03 -10.25
C ASP A 173 3.07 -19.35 -8.97
N ASN A 174 2.54 -18.96 -7.83
CA ASN A 174 3.09 -19.23 -6.50
C ASN A 174 4.57 -18.80 -6.35
N LYS A 175 4.93 -17.72 -7.02
CA LYS A 175 6.29 -17.20 -7.02
C LYS A 175 6.64 -16.65 -5.64
N TYR A 176 7.78 -17.07 -5.12
CA TYR A 176 8.25 -16.62 -3.82
C TYR A 176 8.92 -15.25 -3.90
N ASN A 177 8.67 -14.40 -2.90
CA ASN A 177 9.35 -13.13 -2.71
C ASN A 177 9.59 -12.88 -1.21
N TRP A 178 10.76 -12.43 -0.85
CA TRP A 178 11.12 -12.07 0.52
C TRP A 178 10.69 -10.66 0.93
N GLY A 179 10.21 -9.86 -0.05
CA GLY A 179 9.79 -8.47 0.18
C GLY A 179 10.91 -7.44 0.09
N TYR A 180 12.15 -7.83 -0.21
CA TYR A 180 13.31 -6.92 -0.23
C TYR A 180 13.53 -6.22 -1.58
N ASP A 181 12.54 -6.21 -2.46
CA ASP A 181 12.53 -5.46 -3.72
C ASP A 181 11.30 -4.50 -3.83
N PRO A 182 11.07 -3.64 -2.81
CA PRO A 182 9.91 -2.76 -2.81
C PRO A 182 9.96 -1.78 -3.99
N VAL A 183 8.83 -1.63 -4.66
CA VAL A 183 8.59 -0.63 -5.70
C VAL A 183 7.90 0.59 -5.11
N ASN A 184 6.92 0.38 -4.23
CA ASN A 184 6.21 1.44 -3.54
C ASN A 184 6.35 1.26 -2.02
N TYR A 185 7.25 2.03 -1.41
CA TYR A 185 7.46 2.03 0.03
C TYR A 185 6.22 2.53 0.78
N ASN A 186 5.92 1.95 1.94
CA ASN A 186 4.77 2.27 2.80
C ASN A 186 3.40 2.03 2.13
N VAL A 187 3.37 1.18 1.11
CA VAL A 187 2.15 0.65 0.49
C VAL A 187 2.12 -0.85 0.80
N PRO A 188 1.05 -1.37 1.43
CA PRO A 188 0.93 -2.81 1.67
C PRO A 188 0.88 -3.60 0.36
N GLU A 189 1.53 -4.77 0.36
CA GLU A 189 1.53 -5.70 -0.77
C GLU A 189 0.13 -6.26 -1.03
N GLY A 190 -0.38 -6.06 -2.25
CA GLY A 190 -1.73 -6.50 -2.64
C GLY A 190 -1.88 -8.02 -2.63
N GLY A 191 -0.82 -8.76 -2.99
CA GLY A 191 -0.80 -10.23 -2.95
C GLY A 191 -1.06 -10.82 -1.57
N TYR A 192 -0.83 -10.06 -0.48
CA TYR A 192 -1.12 -10.48 0.90
C TYR A 192 -2.49 -10.00 1.39
N SER A 193 -3.20 -9.17 0.64
CA SER A 193 -4.57 -8.76 0.97
C SER A 193 -5.57 -9.88 0.69
N THR A 194 -6.66 -9.91 1.45
CA THR A 194 -7.84 -10.75 1.15
C THR A 194 -8.80 -10.07 0.17
N ASP A 195 -8.67 -8.75 0.01
CA ASP A 195 -9.46 -7.90 -0.88
C ASP A 195 -8.55 -6.75 -1.33
N PRO A 196 -7.70 -7.01 -2.34
CA PRO A 196 -6.72 -6.04 -2.81
C PRO A 196 -7.32 -4.89 -3.63
#